data_b0369def74536e7992733e9f5c173393
#
_entry.id   b0369def74536e7992733e9f5c173393
#
_cell.length_a   1.000
_cell.length_b   1.000
_cell.length_c   1.000
_cell.angle_alpha   90.00
_cell.angle_beta   90.00
_cell.angle_gamma   90.00
#
_symmetry.space_group_name_H-M   'P 1'
#
loop_
_entity.id
_entity.type
_entity.pdbx_description
1 polymer ?
#
loop_
_entity_poly.entity_id
_entity_poly.type
_entity_poly.pdbx_seq_one_letter_code
_entity_poly.pdbx_strand_id
1 'polypeptide(L)'
;MDIRYGFGKQVVLDFDSALEQVVRALQAEGFGVLTDIDVAATLKKKLNAEMPPYRILGACNPPLAHRALQAEPPIGLLLPCNVVVRQDEEGAVHVEFMDTAAVLDLVNKPEITALASEVRQRLERVSVALGGSEEAPSAQADETMAKVKVDTQQMQASMENIHQAQDPQEQQRLMREHMQQMRETMRMMGGEIHGKCMCCGR
;
A
#
# COMPACT_ATOMS: atom_id res chain seq x y z
N MET A 1 2.67 1.05 -7.54
CA MET A 1 4.17 1.00 -7.49
C MET A 1 4.57 0.26 -6.24
N ASP A 2 5.31 -0.83 -6.36
CA ASP A 2 5.72 -1.66 -5.22
C ASP A 2 7.17 -1.32 -4.83
N ILE A 3 7.31 -0.34 -3.92
CA ILE A 3 8.59 0.05 -3.34
C ILE A 3 8.58 -0.23 -1.84
N ARG A 4 9.64 -0.87 -1.33
CA ARG A 4 9.72 -1.34 0.07
C ARG A 4 9.69 -0.23 1.13
N TYR A 5 10.01 1.00 0.76
CA TYR A 5 10.14 2.14 1.67
C TYR A 5 9.08 3.22 1.44
N GLY A 6 8.11 2.97 0.56
CA GLY A 6 7.08 3.94 0.23
C GLY A 6 5.89 3.33 -0.49
N PHE A 7 4.84 4.10 -0.59
CA PHE A 7 3.65 3.79 -1.36
C PHE A 7 3.15 5.07 -2.05
N GLY A 8 2.38 4.93 -3.09
CA GLY A 8 1.88 6.09 -3.82
C GLY A 8 1.08 5.70 -5.05
N LYS A 9 0.62 6.71 -5.75
CA LYS A 9 -0.19 6.53 -6.95
C LYS A 9 0.00 7.67 -7.95
N GLN A 10 -0.42 7.43 -9.17
CA GLN A 10 -0.65 8.45 -10.17
C GLN A 10 -1.96 9.18 -9.88
N VAL A 11 -1.99 10.48 -10.07
CA VAL A 11 -3.19 11.32 -9.93
C VAL A 11 -3.57 11.96 -11.25
N VAL A 12 -4.87 12.17 -11.47
CA VAL A 12 -5.41 12.81 -12.68
C VAL A 12 -5.56 14.32 -12.42
N LEU A 13 -4.43 14.98 -12.14
CA LEU A 13 -4.34 16.41 -11.86
C LEU A 13 -3.10 16.95 -12.53
N ASP A 14 -3.09 18.24 -12.85
CA ASP A 14 -1.84 18.94 -13.16
C ASP A 14 -0.96 19.04 -11.90
N PHE A 15 0.32 19.32 -12.11
CA PHE A 15 1.31 19.28 -11.03
C PHE A 15 1.00 20.27 -9.90
N ASP A 16 0.61 21.50 -10.22
CA ASP A 16 0.34 22.52 -9.21
C ASP A 16 -0.93 22.22 -8.42
N SER A 17 -1.99 21.78 -9.10
CA SER A 17 -3.23 21.32 -8.47
C SER A 17 -3.00 20.12 -7.57
N ALA A 18 -2.16 19.17 -7.98
CA ALA A 18 -1.79 18.00 -7.17
C ALA A 18 -1.05 18.43 -5.91
N LEU A 19 -0.09 19.33 -6.02
CA LEU A 19 0.68 19.88 -4.90
C LEU A 19 -0.24 20.56 -3.86
N GLU A 20 -1.15 21.42 -4.31
CA GLU A 20 -2.11 22.08 -3.43
C GLU A 20 -3.05 21.08 -2.74
N GLN A 21 -3.53 20.07 -3.48
CA GLN A 21 -4.44 19.07 -2.92
C GLN A 21 -3.73 18.20 -1.89
N VAL A 22 -2.47 17.81 -2.14
CA VAL A 22 -1.63 17.09 -1.17
C VAL A 22 -1.50 17.86 0.13
N VAL A 23 -1.19 19.15 0.06
CA VAL A 23 -1.06 20.00 1.26
C VAL A 23 -2.37 20.07 2.04
N ARG A 24 -3.51 20.27 1.35
CA ARG A 24 -4.83 20.29 2.00
C ARG A 24 -5.18 18.94 2.65
N ALA A 25 -4.92 17.84 1.96
CA ALA A 25 -5.20 16.50 2.48
C ALA A 25 -4.31 16.16 3.68
N LEU A 26 -3.04 16.55 3.67
CA LEU A 26 -2.13 16.41 4.81
C LEU A 26 -2.64 17.20 6.02
N GLN A 27 -3.09 18.43 5.83
CA GLN A 27 -3.64 19.27 6.90
C GLN A 27 -4.90 18.64 7.53
N ALA A 28 -5.78 18.07 6.73
CA ALA A 28 -6.99 17.38 7.20
C ALA A 28 -6.67 16.19 8.14
N GLU A 29 -5.53 15.52 7.93
CA GLU A 29 -5.04 14.42 8.78
C GLU A 29 -4.10 14.88 9.92
N GLY A 30 -4.00 16.19 10.13
CA GLY A 30 -3.22 16.80 11.21
C GLY A 30 -1.72 16.92 10.93
N PHE A 31 -1.30 16.83 9.67
CA PHE A 31 0.08 17.11 9.29
C PHE A 31 0.26 18.57 8.88
N GLY A 32 1.37 19.16 9.33
CA GLY A 32 1.90 20.40 8.79
C GLY A 32 3.04 20.13 7.81
N VAL A 33 3.14 20.91 6.74
CA VAL A 33 4.30 20.88 5.85
C VAL A 33 5.37 21.81 6.42
N LEU A 34 6.48 21.22 6.90
CA LEU A 34 7.60 21.96 7.49
C LEU A 34 8.61 22.43 6.45
N THR A 35 8.80 21.64 5.40
CA THR A 35 9.74 21.95 4.31
C THR A 35 9.09 21.62 2.98
N ASP A 36 9.46 22.43 1.98
CA ASP A 36 9.05 22.25 0.59
C ASP A 36 10.29 22.49 -0.29
N ILE A 37 10.83 21.41 -0.84
CA ILE A 37 12.07 21.41 -1.59
C ILE A 37 11.76 21.25 -3.07
N ASP A 38 12.06 22.29 -3.85
CA ASP A 38 12.03 22.22 -5.30
C ASP A 38 13.34 21.61 -5.81
N VAL A 39 13.31 20.34 -6.13
CA VAL A 39 14.47 19.58 -6.58
C VAL A 39 14.84 20.01 -8.01
N ALA A 40 13.86 20.18 -8.89
CA ALA A 40 14.09 20.56 -10.28
C ALA A 40 14.77 21.92 -10.36
N ALA A 41 14.25 22.94 -9.67
CA ALA A 41 14.86 24.26 -9.64
C ALA A 41 16.25 24.25 -8.99
N THR A 42 16.44 23.43 -7.94
CA THR A 42 17.74 23.29 -7.26
C THR A 42 18.80 22.69 -8.18
N LEU A 43 18.49 21.64 -8.89
CA LEU A 43 19.42 20.98 -9.82
C LEU A 43 19.68 21.83 -11.05
N LYS A 44 18.66 22.53 -11.57
CA LYS A 44 18.84 23.51 -12.64
C LYS A 44 19.84 24.60 -12.23
N LYS A 45 19.68 25.15 -11.04
CA LYS A 45 20.56 26.23 -10.53
C LYS A 45 21.99 25.78 -10.28
N LYS A 46 22.18 24.56 -9.74
CA LYS A 46 23.51 24.10 -9.30
C LYS A 46 24.28 23.34 -10.37
N LEU A 47 23.59 22.60 -11.22
CA LEU A 47 24.20 21.67 -12.18
C LEU A 47 23.83 22.01 -13.63
N ASN A 48 22.96 22.99 -13.87
CA ASN A 48 22.31 23.25 -15.14
C ASN A 48 21.62 21.98 -15.73
N ALA A 49 21.19 21.06 -14.85
CA ALA A 49 20.46 19.87 -15.22
C ALA A 49 18.96 20.17 -15.30
N GLU A 50 18.33 19.73 -16.37
CA GLU A 50 16.87 19.84 -16.55
C GLU A 50 16.22 18.51 -16.20
N MET A 51 15.08 18.59 -15.52
CA MET A 51 14.24 17.44 -15.18
C MET A 51 12.78 17.91 -15.06
N PRO A 52 11.81 16.99 -15.18
CA PRO A 52 10.41 17.31 -14.90
C PRO A 52 10.20 17.85 -13.48
N PRO A 53 9.09 18.54 -13.21
CA PRO A 53 8.74 19.06 -11.89
C PRO A 53 8.86 17.98 -10.81
N TYR A 54 9.54 18.32 -9.71
CA TYR A 54 9.79 17.38 -8.61
C TYR A 54 9.85 18.16 -7.28
N ARG A 55 8.92 17.86 -6.35
CA ARG A 55 8.87 18.48 -5.03
C ARG A 55 8.98 17.41 -3.94
N ILE A 56 9.71 17.74 -2.89
CA ILE A 56 9.76 16.94 -1.66
C ILE A 56 9.17 17.77 -0.53
N LEU A 57 8.05 17.33 0.02
CA LEU A 57 7.39 17.93 1.16
C LEU A 57 7.79 17.17 2.42
N GLY A 58 8.29 17.87 3.42
CA GLY A 58 8.52 17.30 4.75
C GLY A 58 7.27 17.48 5.61
N ALA A 59 6.45 16.44 5.71
CA ALA A 59 5.20 16.44 6.47
C ALA A 59 5.44 15.98 7.93
N CYS A 60 4.87 16.69 8.88
CA CYS A 60 4.99 16.37 10.30
C CYS A 60 3.64 16.49 11.00
N ASN A 61 3.30 15.47 11.79
CA ASN A 61 2.20 15.53 12.76
C ASN A 61 2.80 15.83 14.14
N PRO A 62 2.66 17.07 14.69
CA PRO A 62 3.39 17.47 15.88
C PRO A 62 3.16 16.60 17.12
N PRO A 63 1.91 16.19 17.47
CA PRO A 63 1.68 15.28 18.58
C PRO A 63 2.41 13.94 18.46
N LEU A 64 2.40 13.34 17.26
CA LEU A 64 3.04 12.04 17.02
C LEU A 64 4.56 12.18 16.99
N ALA A 65 5.08 13.21 16.37
CA ALA A 65 6.52 13.50 16.34
C ALA A 65 7.07 13.75 17.76
N HIS A 66 6.34 14.48 18.59
CA HIS A 66 6.75 14.73 19.98
C HIS A 66 6.85 13.41 20.77
N ARG A 67 5.86 12.53 20.67
CA ARG A 67 5.90 11.20 21.30
C ARG A 67 7.07 10.36 20.81
N ALA A 68 7.33 10.38 19.51
CA ALA A 68 8.45 9.66 18.92
C ALA A 68 9.81 10.17 19.44
N LEU A 69 10.01 11.48 19.49
CA LEU A 69 11.23 12.10 20.00
C LEU A 69 11.44 11.87 21.51
N GLN A 70 10.36 11.73 22.30
CA GLN A 70 10.46 11.37 23.71
C GLN A 70 10.90 9.90 23.90
N ALA A 71 10.38 8.98 23.04
CA ALA A 71 10.71 7.56 23.11
C ALA A 71 12.10 7.26 22.54
N GLU A 72 12.52 8.00 21.51
CA GLU A 72 13.79 7.82 20.80
C GLU A 72 14.29 9.18 20.28
N PRO A 73 15.12 9.91 21.04
CA PRO A 73 15.62 11.23 20.64
C PRO A 73 16.35 11.24 19.27
N PRO A 74 17.17 10.23 18.90
CA PRO A 74 17.81 10.18 17.58
C PRO A 74 16.86 9.94 16.39
N ILE A 75 15.57 9.63 16.63
CA ILE A 75 14.59 9.37 15.56
C ILE A 75 14.42 10.59 14.63
N GLY A 76 14.84 11.77 15.06
CA GLY A 76 14.91 12.96 14.22
C GLY A 76 15.68 12.74 12.90
N LEU A 77 16.59 11.77 12.84
CA LEU A 77 17.28 11.36 11.60
C LEU A 77 16.32 10.75 10.56
N LEU A 78 15.15 10.26 10.98
CA LEU A 78 14.12 9.66 10.14
C LEU A 78 12.89 10.57 9.98
N LEU A 79 12.94 11.79 10.49
CA LEU A 79 11.91 12.80 10.38
C LEU A 79 12.39 13.97 9.50
N PRO A 80 11.47 14.69 8.85
CA PRO A 80 10.01 14.48 8.75
C PRO A 80 9.65 13.35 7.79
N CYS A 81 8.34 12.98 7.74
CA CYS A 81 7.84 12.05 6.74
C CYS A 81 7.86 12.71 5.36
N ASN A 82 8.64 12.19 4.44
CA ASN A 82 8.70 12.72 3.10
C ASN A 82 7.48 12.34 2.27
N VAL A 83 6.92 13.34 1.58
CA VAL A 83 5.91 13.17 0.53
C VAL A 83 6.48 13.76 -0.75
N VAL A 84 6.52 12.97 -1.81
CA VAL A 84 7.04 13.38 -3.11
C VAL A 84 5.87 13.64 -4.05
N VAL A 85 5.90 14.80 -4.70
CA VAL A 85 5.03 15.10 -5.84
C VAL A 85 5.94 15.28 -7.03
N ARG A 86 5.79 14.45 -8.05
CA ARG A 86 6.64 14.50 -9.24
C ARG A 86 5.84 14.26 -10.51
N GLN A 87 6.34 14.83 -11.60
CA GLN A 87 5.89 14.53 -12.96
C GLN A 87 6.90 13.60 -13.62
N ASP A 88 6.45 12.63 -14.39
CA ASP A 88 7.33 11.80 -15.22
C ASP A 88 7.55 12.44 -16.61
N GLU A 89 8.34 11.77 -17.45
CA GLU A 89 8.67 12.27 -18.80
C GLU A 89 7.45 12.25 -19.73
N GLU A 90 6.45 11.42 -19.45
CA GLU A 90 5.18 11.33 -20.15
C GLU A 90 4.17 12.40 -19.72
N GLY A 91 4.50 13.17 -18.67
CA GLY A 91 3.66 14.23 -18.12
C GLY A 91 2.66 13.74 -17.05
N ALA A 92 2.70 12.48 -16.66
CA ALA A 92 1.85 11.97 -15.59
C ALA A 92 2.36 12.42 -14.21
N VAL A 93 1.43 12.78 -13.33
CA VAL A 93 1.74 13.26 -11.98
C VAL A 93 1.60 12.13 -10.97
N HIS A 94 2.64 11.94 -10.18
CA HIS A 94 2.72 10.92 -9.13
C HIS A 94 2.82 11.56 -7.75
N VAL A 95 2.10 11.00 -6.79
CA VAL A 95 2.21 11.36 -5.37
C VAL A 95 2.63 10.13 -4.60
N GLU A 96 3.76 10.24 -3.91
CA GLU A 96 4.41 9.12 -3.22
C GLU A 96 4.68 9.50 -1.76
N PHE A 97 4.45 8.57 -0.85
CA PHE A 97 4.57 8.74 0.59
C PHE A 97 5.61 7.80 1.15
N MET A 98 6.43 8.26 2.09
CA MET A 98 7.30 7.39 2.86
C MET A 98 6.46 6.37 3.66
N ASP A 99 6.77 5.10 3.53
CA ASP A 99 6.21 4.07 4.39
C ASP A 99 6.85 4.13 5.77
N THR A 100 6.18 4.83 6.68
CA THR A 100 6.68 5.02 8.04
C THR A 100 6.78 3.71 8.81
N ALA A 101 5.91 2.73 8.55
CA ALA A 101 5.98 1.43 9.19
C ALA A 101 7.28 0.71 8.80
N ALA A 102 7.62 0.70 7.50
CA ALA A 102 8.84 0.05 7.02
C ALA A 102 10.12 0.81 7.44
N VAL A 103 10.11 2.15 7.40
CA VAL A 103 11.30 2.95 7.68
C VAL A 103 11.60 3.03 9.18
N LEU A 104 10.59 3.21 10.03
CA LEU A 104 10.77 3.33 11.47
C LEU A 104 10.93 1.97 12.18
N ASP A 105 10.65 0.86 11.49
CA ASP A 105 10.95 -0.49 11.99
C ASP A 105 12.46 -0.70 12.27
N LEU A 106 13.32 0.08 11.60
CA LEU A 106 14.76 0.12 11.84
C LEU A 106 15.12 0.47 13.30
N VAL A 107 14.24 1.18 14.01
CA VAL A 107 14.44 1.57 15.43
C VAL A 107 14.23 0.39 16.36
N ASN A 108 13.46 -0.62 15.96
CA ASN A 108 13.19 -1.85 16.70
C ASN A 108 12.68 -1.61 18.14
N LYS A 109 11.75 -0.67 18.30
CA LYS A 109 11.08 -0.36 19.58
C LYS A 109 9.56 -0.47 19.41
N PRO A 110 8.85 -1.25 20.27
CA PRO A 110 7.39 -1.43 20.13
C PRO A 110 6.59 -0.12 20.14
N GLU A 111 7.01 0.85 20.93
CA GLU A 111 6.37 2.17 21.01
C GLU A 111 6.50 2.93 19.67
N ILE A 112 7.65 2.85 19.03
CA ILE A 112 7.89 3.46 17.72
C ILE A 112 7.12 2.73 16.64
N THR A 113 7.07 1.40 16.66
CA THR A 113 6.28 0.59 15.71
C THR A 113 4.80 0.96 15.75
N ALA A 114 4.23 1.15 16.95
CA ALA A 114 2.84 1.57 17.10
C ALA A 114 2.59 2.98 16.52
N LEU A 115 3.48 3.94 16.80
CA LEU A 115 3.44 5.29 16.25
C LEU A 115 3.58 5.29 14.72
N ALA A 116 4.51 4.52 14.20
CA ALA A 116 4.76 4.38 12.77
C ALA A 116 3.52 3.87 12.03
N SER A 117 2.83 2.88 12.60
CA SER A 117 1.58 2.34 12.06
C SER A 117 0.46 3.39 12.06
N GLU A 118 0.33 4.18 13.13
CA GLU A 118 -0.66 5.28 13.19
C GLU A 118 -0.38 6.34 12.13
N VAL A 119 0.88 6.76 11.97
CA VAL A 119 1.29 7.73 10.94
C VAL A 119 0.99 7.19 9.54
N ARG A 120 1.34 5.92 9.28
CA ARG A 120 1.09 5.27 7.98
C ARG A 120 -0.40 5.28 7.63
N GLN A 121 -1.27 4.88 8.55
CA GLN A 121 -2.72 4.87 8.32
C GLN A 121 -3.26 6.28 7.98
N ARG A 122 -2.73 7.33 8.61
CA ARG A 122 -3.09 8.72 8.29
C ARG A 122 -2.63 9.09 6.87
N LEU A 123 -1.40 8.76 6.50
CA LEU A 123 -0.88 9.00 5.15
C LEU A 123 -1.62 8.20 4.07
N GLU A 124 -2.10 6.98 4.39
CA GLU A 124 -2.99 6.22 3.51
C GLU A 124 -4.31 6.95 3.27
N ARG A 125 -4.93 7.53 4.32
CA ARG A 125 -6.13 8.36 4.14
C ARG A 125 -5.86 9.61 3.32
N VAL A 126 -4.70 10.25 3.48
CA VAL A 126 -4.27 11.34 2.59
C VAL A 126 -4.22 10.86 1.15
N SER A 127 -3.58 9.72 0.89
CA SER A 127 -3.51 9.14 -0.44
C SER A 127 -4.90 8.87 -1.04
N VAL A 128 -5.83 8.32 -0.26
CA VAL A 128 -7.22 8.09 -0.69
C VAL A 128 -7.92 9.40 -1.06
N ALA A 129 -7.74 10.45 -0.25
CA ALA A 129 -8.39 11.75 -0.45
C ALA A 129 -7.93 12.50 -1.72
N LEU A 130 -6.77 12.14 -2.28
CA LEU A 130 -6.25 12.80 -3.48
C LEU A 130 -7.04 12.47 -4.75
N GLY A 131 -7.97 11.53 -4.71
CA GLY A 131 -8.56 11.02 -5.94
C GLY A 131 -7.44 10.56 -6.89
N GLY A 132 -7.70 9.82 -7.84
CA GLY A 132 -6.71 9.36 -8.80
C GLY A 132 -7.30 8.16 -9.48
N SER A 133 -6.74 7.75 -10.60
CA SER A 133 -6.87 6.37 -11.00
C SER A 133 -6.18 5.52 -9.90
N GLU A 134 -6.90 5.26 -8.77
CA GLU A 134 -6.82 3.88 -8.34
C GLU A 134 -7.13 3.13 -9.64
N GLU A 135 -6.25 2.21 -10.04
CA GLU A 135 -6.84 0.97 -10.51
C GLU A 135 -7.83 0.62 -9.39
N ALA A 136 -9.07 1.04 -9.58
CA ALA A 136 -10.20 0.50 -8.84
C ALA A 136 -9.91 -1.00 -8.88
N PRO A 137 -9.84 -1.70 -7.72
CA PRO A 137 -9.72 -3.15 -7.74
C PRO A 137 -10.74 -3.54 -8.77
N SER A 138 -10.27 -4.10 -9.89
CA SER A 138 -11.12 -4.32 -11.05
C SER A 138 -12.36 -4.97 -10.47
N ALA A 139 -13.57 -4.67 -10.94
CA ALA A 139 -14.80 -5.26 -10.39
C ALA A 139 -14.64 -6.78 -10.25
N GLN A 140 -13.72 -7.36 -11.02
CA GLN A 140 -13.20 -8.73 -10.91
C GLN A 140 -12.39 -9.02 -9.65
N ALA A 141 -11.62 -8.07 -9.09
CA ALA A 141 -10.86 -8.31 -7.85
C ALA A 141 -11.79 -8.29 -6.63
N ASP A 142 -12.80 -7.41 -6.65
CA ASP A 142 -13.81 -7.32 -5.58
C ASP A 142 -14.74 -8.54 -5.62
N GLU A 143 -15.11 -9.00 -6.83
CA GLU A 143 -15.88 -10.23 -7.05
C GLU A 143 -15.08 -11.48 -6.67
N THR A 144 -13.77 -11.49 -6.93
CA THR A 144 -12.86 -12.57 -6.54
C THR A 144 -12.65 -12.61 -5.03
N MET A 145 -12.47 -11.47 -4.37
CA MET A 145 -12.35 -11.37 -2.91
C MET A 145 -13.66 -11.72 -2.19
N ALA A 146 -14.81 -11.34 -2.74
CA ALA A 146 -16.12 -11.74 -2.23
C ALA A 146 -16.31 -13.26 -2.36
N LYS A 147 -15.95 -13.84 -3.51
CA LYS A 147 -15.97 -15.30 -3.74
C LYS A 147 -15.03 -16.04 -2.79
N VAL A 148 -13.79 -15.58 -2.62
CA VAL A 148 -12.82 -16.19 -1.69
C VAL A 148 -13.32 -16.15 -0.25
N LYS A 149 -13.98 -15.10 0.19
CA LYS A 149 -14.61 -15.01 1.53
C LYS A 149 -15.74 -16.03 1.69
N VAL A 150 -16.61 -16.16 0.69
CA VAL A 150 -17.72 -17.13 0.70
C VAL A 150 -17.19 -18.57 0.69
N ASP A 151 -16.19 -18.88 -0.14
CA ASP A 151 -15.56 -20.19 -0.21
C ASP A 151 -14.86 -20.57 1.11
N THR A 152 -14.20 -19.59 1.77
CA THR A 152 -13.55 -19.82 3.07
C THR A 152 -14.58 -20.12 4.16
N GLN A 153 -15.72 -19.43 4.17
CA GLN A 153 -16.81 -19.71 5.12
C GLN A 153 -17.47 -21.07 4.87
N GLN A 154 -17.68 -21.45 3.61
CA GLN A 154 -18.21 -22.76 3.25
C GLN A 154 -17.23 -23.88 3.62
N MET A 155 -15.92 -23.66 3.45
CA MET A 155 -14.88 -24.60 3.85
C MET A 155 -14.84 -24.82 5.37
N GLN A 156 -15.00 -23.77 6.16
CA GLN A 156 -15.09 -23.87 7.63
C GLN A 156 -16.35 -24.63 8.06
N ALA A 157 -17.50 -24.33 7.46
CA ALA A 157 -18.76 -25.03 7.76
C ALA A 157 -18.71 -26.52 7.37
N SER A 158 -18.05 -26.87 6.26
CA SER A 158 -17.89 -28.28 5.84
C SER A 158 -16.96 -29.05 6.77
N MET A 159 -15.90 -28.43 7.32
CA MET A 159 -15.03 -29.00 8.33
C MET A 159 -15.79 -29.30 9.65
N GLU A 160 -16.65 -28.36 10.04
CA GLU A 160 -17.47 -28.50 11.24
C GLU A 160 -18.47 -29.64 11.11
N ASN A 161 -19.11 -29.83 9.94
CA ASN A 161 -20.00 -30.95 9.64
C ASN A 161 -19.26 -32.29 9.64
N ILE A 162 -18.02 -32.38 9.17
CA ILE A 162 -17.18 -33.57 9.23
C ILE A 162 -16.90 -33.97 10.69
N HIS A 163 -16.66 -32.99 11.57
CA HIS A 163 -16.41 -33.25 12.99
C HIS A 163 -17.67 -33.67 13.76
N GLN A 164 -18.85 -33.26 13.32
CA GLN A 164 -20.13 -33.61 13.96
C GLN A 164 -20.74 -34.92 13.46
N ALA A 165 -20.27 -35.45 12.34
CA ALA A 165 -20.77 -36.72 11.80
C ALA A 165 -20.37 -37.89 12.70
N GLN A 166 -21.36 -38.61 13.22
CA GLN A 166 -21.16 -39.75 14.09
C GLN A 166 -21.03 -41.11 13.34
N ASP A 167 -21.43 -41.14 12.06
CA ASP A 167 -21.33 -42.31 11.20
C ASP A 167 -20.02 -42.27 10.38
N PRO A 168 -19.16 -43.30 10.46
CA PRO A 168 -17.91 -43.37 9.69
C PRO A 168 -18.08 -43.30 8.18
N GLN A 169 -19.20 -43.76 7.65
CA GLN A 169 -19.49 -43.73 6.21
C GLN A 169 -19.87 -42.33 5.76
N GLU A 170 -20.64 -41.62 6.58
CA GLU A 170 -21.01 -40.23 6.34
C GLU A 170 -19.80 -39.30 6.46
N GLN A 171 -18.94 -39.52 7.43
CA GLN A 171 -17.70 -38.80 7.62
C GLN A 171 -16.76 -38.92 6.39
N GLN A 172 -16.64 -40.15 5.84
CA GLN A 172 -15.84 -40.34 4.61
C GLN A 172 -16.45 -39.70 3.38
N ARG A 173 -17.78 -39.59 3.30
CA ARG A 173 -18.47 -38.90 2.21
C ARG A 173 -18.20 -37.39 2.28
N LEU A 174 -18.43 -36.78 3.44
CA LEU A 174 -18.22 -35.33 3.67
C LEU A 174 -16.74 -34.94 3.46
N MET A 175 -15.80 -35.79 3.85
CA MET A 175 -14.37 -35.53 3.60
C MET A 175 -14.03 -35.59 2.12
N ARG A 176 -14.65 -36.44 1.32
CA ARG A 176 -14.48 -36.44 -0.15
C ARG A 176 -15.05 -35.18 -0.81
N GLU A 177 -16.22 -34.75 -0.37
CA GLU A 177 -16.85 -33.54 -0.86
C GLU A 177 -16.01 -32.28 -0.52
N HIS A 178 -15.48 -32.19 0.70
CA HIS A 178 -14.57 -31.12 1.13
C HIS A 178 -13.28 -31.11 0.30
N MET A 179 -12.65 -32.24 0.04
CA MET A 179 -11.46 -32.34 -0.80
C MET A 179 -11.73 -31.96 -2.25
N GLN A 180 -12.93 -32.23 -2.75
CA GLN A 180 -13.31 -31.83 -4.09
C GLN A 180 -13.50 -30.29 -4.21
N GLN A 181 -14.16 -29.69 -3.23
CA GLN A 181 -14.27 -28.22 -3.14
C GLN A 181 -12.90 -27.54 -3.04
N MET A 182 -12.00 -28.04 -2.20
CA MET A 182 -10.64 -27.53 -2.09
C MET A 182 -9.87 -27.55 -3.44
N ARG A 183 -10.04 -28.63 -4.20
CA ARG A 183 -9.42 -28.74 -5.54
C ARG A 183 -10.00 -27.75 -6.54
N GLU A 184 -11.30 -27.50 -6.49
CA GLU A 184 -11.98 -26.53 -7.34
C GLU A 184 -11.53 -25.10 -7.01
N THR A 185 -11.46 -24.76 -5.75
CA THR A 185 -10.97 -23.44 -5.29
C THR A 185 -9.51 -23.24 -5.66
N MET A 186 -8.63 -24.23 -5.49
CA MET A 186 -7.23 -24.17 -5.95
C MET A 186 -7.11 -24.04 -7.46
N ARG A 187 -8.00 -24.66 -8.24
CA ARG A 187 -8.00 -24.55 -9.70
C ARG A 187 -8.43 -23.15 -10.16
N MET A 188 -9.33 -22.49 -9.46
CA MET A 188 -9.73 -21.11 -9.73
C MET A 188 -8.63 -20.10 -9.35
N MET A 189 -7.88 -20.34 -8.26
CA MET A 189 -6.74 -19.50 -7.88
C MET A 189 -5.47 -19.76 -8.73
N GLY A 190 -5.33 -20.94 -9.34
CA GLY A 190 -4.18 -21.35 -10.16
C GLY A 190 -4.33 -21.13 -11.66
N GLY A 191 -5.43 -20.55 -12.11
CA GLY A 191 -5.70 -20.31 -13.52
C GLY A 191 -5.10 -19.01 -14.01
N GLU A 192 -3.78 -18.96 -14.21
CA GLU A 192 -3.07 -18.19 -15.25
C GLU A 192 -1.55 -18.21 -15.05
N ILE A 193 -0.97 -19.39 -14.83
CA ILE A 193 0.46 -19.56 -15.08
C ILE A 193 0.64 -20.61 -16.18
N HIS A 194 0.22 -20.28 -17.39
CA HIS A 194 0.69 -20.91 -18.62
C HIS A 194 1.38 -19.84 -19.48
N GLY A 195 2.49 -19.30 -18.95
CA GLY A 195 3.51 -18.63 -19.74
C GLY A 195 4.19 -19.66 -20.63
N LYS A 196 4.02 -19.53 -21.95
CA LYS A 196 4.70 -20.26 -23.01
C LYS A 196 6.16 -20.55 -22.66
N CYS A 197 6.45 -21.79 -22.38
CA CYS A 197 7.80 -22.33 -22.50
C CYS A 197 8.11 -22.48 -24.00
N MET A 198 8.77 -21.47 -24.57
CA MET A 198 9.28 -21.46 -25.95
C MET A 198 10.77 -21.75 -25.90
N CYS A 199 11.13 -23.00 -25.61
CA CYS A 199 12.47 -23.54 -25.82
C CYS A 199 12.37 -25.05 -25.91
N CYS A 200 12.08 -25.55 -27.16
CA CYS A 200 12.63 -26.79 -27.70
C CYS A 200 12.27 -26.88 -29.17
N GLY A 201 13.29 -26.80 -29.99
CA GLY A 201 13.17 -27.06 -31.41
C GLY A 201 14.40 -26.59 -32.20
N ARG A 202 15.45 -27.42 -32.16
CA ARG A 202 16.53 -27.52 -33.16
C ARG A 202 17.14 -26.24 -33.68
#